data_3e9def2333d5147b994db1b620cf4f1f
#
_entry.id   3e9def2333d5147b994db1b620cf4f1f
#
_cell.length_a   1.000
_cell.length_b   1.000
_cell.length_c   1.000
_cell.angle_alpha   90.00
_cell.angle_beta   90.00
_cell.angle_gamma   90.00
#
_symmetry.space_group_name_H-M   'P 1'
#
loop_
_entity.id
_entity.type
_entity.pdbx_description
1 polymer ?
#
loop_
_entity_poly.entity_id
_entity_poly.type
_entity_poly.pdbx_seq_one_letter_code
_entity_poly.pdbx_strand_id
1 'polypeptide(L)'
;MRKNRKNWQKLLWAGGIYALLLFIAVVMIFPFVWMVTTSFKTMEEAFRYPPMLFPEHWHFENYQLLRKTLPIERFFFNSVKITTLNVVGVLLSCSMGAFALARLRFPGRTLLFAAALITLMVPWQTTLIPVFIIFQKLGWKDSHYPLWVPAFFGGGFAVFFLRQFFLAIPRDLYEAALVDGLTPGGVLFRIYLP
;
A
#
# COMPACT_ATOMS: atom_id res chain seq x y z
N MET A 1 -11.16 34.12 36.91
CA MET A 1 -12.16 34.02 35.83
C MET A 1 -11.55 33.82 34.42
N ARG A 2 -10.34 34.28 34.09
CA ARG A 2 -9.69 34.13 32.74
C ARG A 2 -9.31 32.66 32.36
N LYS A 3 -9.02 31.78 33.34
CA LYS A 3 -8.59 30.39 33.08
C LYS A 3 -9.73 29.50 32.58
N ASN A 4 -10.96 29.75 33.01
CA ASN A 4 -12.16 29.00 32.57
C ASN A 4 -12.55 29.31 31.12
N ARG A 5 -12.47 30.58 30.67
CA ARG A 5 -12.77 30.96 29.29
C ARG A 5 -11.86 30.27 28.25
N LYS A 6 -10.57 30.10 28.56
CA LYS A 6 -9.60 29.40 27.68
C LYS A 6 -9.93 27.90 27.52
N ASN A 7 -10.47 27.26 28.57
CA ASN A 7 -10.84 25.86 28.52
C ASN A 7 -12.12 25.64 27.66
N TRP A 8 -13.11 26.51 27.80
CA TRP A 8 -14.33 26.46 26.98
C TRP A 8 -14.04 26.69 25.49
N GLN A 9 -13.16 27.62 25.17
CA GLN A 9 -12.74 27.85 23.77
C GLN A 9 -12.04 26.62 23.19
N LYS A 10 -11.13 25.98 23.94
CA LYS A 10 -10.48 24.73 23.51
C LYS A 10 -11.49 23.60 23.31
N LEU A 11 -12.50 23.51 24.18
CA LEU A 11 -13.54 22.48 24.07
C LEU A 11 -14.42 22.70 22.82
N LEU A 12 -14.81 23.94 22.54
CA LEU A 12 -15.58 24.30 21.35
C LEU A 12 -14.79 24.06 20.06
N TRP A 13 -13.49 24.42 20.06
CA TRP A 13 -12.59 24.13 18.93
C TRP A 13 -12.43 22.62 18.70
N ALA A 14 -12.19 21.88 19.76
CA ALA A 14 -12.12 20.41 19.69
C ALA A 14 -13.44 19.81 19.18
N GLY A 15 -14.58 20.26 19.71
CA GLY A 15 -15.90 19.86 19.25
C GLY A 15 -16.14 20.13 17.77
N GLY A 16 -15.74 21.31 17.28
CA GLY A 16 -15.84 21.68 15.86
C GLY A 16 -14.97 20.79 14.98
N ILE A 17 -13.73 20.50 15.41
CA ILE A 17 -12.82 19.59 14.70
C ILE A 17 -13.40 18.16 14.65
N TYR A 18 -13.89 17.64 15.76
CA TYR A 18 -14.49 16.29 15.78
C TYR A 18 -15.76 16.22 14.95
N ALA A 19 -16.61 17.26 14.95
CA ALA A 19 -17.79 17.32 14.08
C ALA A 19 -17.41 17.30 12.59
N LEU A 20 -16.38 18.08 12.21
CA LEU A 20 -15.86 18.09 10.85
C LEU A 20 -15.27 16.72 10.45
N LEU A 21 -14.48 16.12 11.32
CA LEU A 21 -13.90 14.79 11.07
C LEU A 21 -14.99 13.73 10.95
N LEU A 22 -16.03 13.78 11.79
CA LEU A 22 -17.17 12.87 11.71
C LEU A 22 -17.93 13.05 10.38
N PHE A 23 -18.17 14.28 9.97
CA PHE A 23 -18.79 14.57 8.68
C PHE A 23 -18.00 14.00 7.52
N ILE A 24 -16.68 14.24 7.50
CA ILE A 24 -15.78 13.69 6.46
C ILE A 24 -15.82 12.16 6.50
N ALA A 25 -15.78 11.55 7.68
CA ALA A 25 -15.85 10.09 7.83
C ALA A 25 -17.16 9.51 7.26
N VAL A 26 -18.31 10.13 7.55
CA VAL A 26 -19.62 9.74 7.00
C VAL A 26 -19.62 9.81 5.47
N VAL A 27 -19.14 10.93 4.90
CA VAL A 27 -19.04 11.10 3.44
C VAL A 27 -18.13 10.04 2.82
N MET A 28 -17.01 9.72 3.46
CA MET A 28 -16.06 8.72 2.99
C MET A 28 -16.61 7.28 3.10
N ILE A 29 -17.41 6.98 4.11
CA ILE A 29 -18.01 5.66 4.32
C ILE A 29 -19.23 5.44 3.42
N PHE A 30 -19.95 6.52 3.04
CA PHE A 30 -21.18 6.44 2.28
C PHE A 30 -21.10 5.58 1.00
N PRO A 31 -20.07 5.72 0.12
CA PRO A 31 -19.94 4.88 -1.07
C PRO A 31 -19.84 3.38 -0.74
N PHE A 32 -19.16 3.03 0.36
CA PHE A 32 -19.03 1.63 0.80
C PHE A 32 -20.36 1.07 1.29
N VAL A 33 -21.11 1.85 2.08
CA VAL A 33 -22.47 1.47 2.50
C VAL A 33 -23.36 1.28 1.29
N TRP A 34 -23.31 2.22 0.33
CA TRP A 34 -24.06 2.11 -0.93
C TRP A 34 -23.71 0.85 -1.70
N MET A 35 -22.43 0.55 -1.87
CA MET A 35 -21.96 -0.66 -2.56
C MET A 35 -22.47 -1.93 -1.88
N VAL A 36 -22.36 -2.02 -0.54
CA VAL A 36 -22.81 -3.17 0.23
C VAL A 36 -24.33 -3.34 0.13
N THR A 37 -25.10 -2.27 0.31
CA THR A 37 -26.56 -2.36 0.22
C THR A 37 -27.03 -2.70 -1.20
N THR A 38 -26.35 -2.16 -2.22
CA THR A 38 -26.66 -2.45 -3.63
C THR A 38 -26.36 -3.89 -4.00
N SER A 39 -25.37 -4.55 -3.36
CA SER A 39 -25.08 -5.96 -3.63
C SER A 39 -26.21 -6.92 -3.24
N PHE A 40 -27.13 -6.48 -2.40
CA PHE A 40 -28.33 -7.24 -1.98
C PHE A 40 -29.60 -6.85 -2.74
N LYS A 41 -29.52 -5.90 -3.70
CA LYS A 41 -30.66 -5.48 -4.52
C LYS A 41 -30.83 -6.36 -5.75
N THR A 42 -32.05 -6.36 -6.30
CA THR A 42 -32.27 -6.83 -7.68
C THR A 42 -31.69 -5.84 -8.69
N MET A 43 -31.51 -6.26 -9.93
CA MET A 43 -31.09 -5.36 -11.03
C MET A 43 -32.07 -4.20 -11.20
N GLU A 44 -33.36 -4.46 -11.06
CA GLU A 44 -34.42 -3.46 -11.20
C GLU A 44 -34.33 -2.42 -10.08
N GLU A 45 -34.16 -2.84 -8.82
CA GLU A 45 -33.98 -1.93 -7.67
C GLU A 45 -32.66 -1.13 -7.75
N ALA A 46 -31.59 -1.74 -8.27
CA ALA A 46 -30.29 -1.08 -8.38
C ALA A 46 -30.31 0.12 -9.35
N PHE A 47 -31.15 0.06 -10.39
CA PHE A 47 -31.31 1.12 -11.40
C PHE A 47 -32.59 1.94 -11.27
N ARG A 48 -33.38 1.71 -10.20
CA ARG A 48 -34.64 2.44 -9.97
C ARG A 48 -34.38 3.91 -9.66
N TYR A 49 -35.26 4.76 -10.18
CA TYR A 49 -35.29 6.18 -9.83
C TYR A 49 -36.60 6.54 -9.12
N PRO A 50 -36.61 7.25 -8.00
CA PRO A 50 -35.43 7.73 -7.23
C PRO A 50 -34.63 6.58 -6.60
N PRO A 51 -33.29 6.76 -6.44
CA PRO A 51 -32.44 5.71 -5.88
C PRO A 51 -32.72 5.52 -4.38
N MET A 52 -32.81 4.26 -3.96
CA MET A 52 -33.01 3.91 -2.56
C MET A 52 -31.72 3.41 -1.93
N LEU A 53 -31.42 3.81 -0.69
CA LEU A 53 -30.20 3.38 0.00
C LEU A 53 -30.25 1.89 0.37
N PHE A 54 -31.36 1.44 0.94
CA PHE A 54 -31.55 0.06 1.35
C PHE A 54 -32.43 -0.70 0.36
N PRO A 55 -32.21 -2.03 0.19
CA PRO A 55 -33.08 -2.88 -0.65
C PRO A 55 -34.47 -3.04 0.02
N GLU A 56 -35.52 -3.24 -0.76
CA GLU A 56 -36.85 -3.59 -0.26
C GLU A 56 -36.84 -4.98 0.36
N HIS A 57 -36.10 -5.92 -0.30
CA HIS A 57 -35.82 -7.27 0.20
C HIS A 57 -34.36 -7.60 0.06
N TRP A 58 -33.78 -8.29 1.05
CA TRP A 58 -32.37 -8.66 1.05
C TRP A 58 -32.15 -9.93 0.23
N HIS A 59 -31.60 -9.82 -0.97
CA HIS A 59 -31.33 -10.93 -1.89
C HIS A 59 -29.95 -11.54 -1.66
N PHE A 60 -29.84 -12.46 -0.74
CA PHE A 60 -28.60 -13.20 -0.47
C PHE A 60 -28.25 -14.17 -1.60
N GLU A 61 -29.24 -14.54 -2.43
CA GLU A 61 -29.09 -15.41 -3.59
C GLU A 61 -28.11 -14.81 -4.64
N ASN A 62 -27.94 -13.49 -4.68
CA ASN A 62 -26.99 -12.83 -5.56
C ASN A 62 -25.57 -13.39 -5.38
N TYR A 63 -25.15 -13.65 -4.14
CA TYR A 63 -23.84 -14.23 -3.84
C TYR A 63 -23.74 -15.70 -4.25
N GLN A 64 -24.83 -16.46 -4.16
CA GLN A 64 -24.87 -17.84 -4.63
C GLN A 64 -24.82 -17.91 -6.15
N LEU A 65 -25.55 -17.01 -6.84
CA LEU A 65 -25.51 -16.89 -8.29
C LEU A 65 -24.11 -16.49 -8.78
N LEU A 66 -23.47 -15.53 -8.11
CA LEU A 66 -22.11 -15.09 -8.41
C LEU A 66 -21.11 -16.26 -8.35
N ARG A 67 -21.20 -17.09 -7.31
CA ARG A 67 -20.33 -18.28 -7.16
C ARG A 67 -20.58 -19.36 -8.21
N LYS A 68 -21.82 -19.49 -8.69
CA LYS A 68 -22.16 -20.43 -9.76
C LYS A 68 -21.72 -19.94 -11.15
N THR A 69 -21.71 -18.62 -11.34
CA THR A 69 -21.44 -18.02 -12.65
C THR A 69 -19.95 -17.74 -12.86
N LEU A 70 -19.23 -17.39 -11.79
CA LEU A 70 -17.82 -17.00 -11.83
C LEU A 70 -17.00 -17.79 -10.81
N PRO A 71 -15.76 -18.15 -11.13
CA PRO A 71 -14.83 -18.80 -10.19
C PRO A 71 -14.24 -17.80 -9.19
N ILE A 72 -15.09 -17.17 -8.35
CA ILE A 72 -14.72 -16.09 -7.42
C ILE A 72 -13.62 -16.50 -6.45
N GLU A 73 -13.69 -17.73 -5.93
CA GLU A 73 -12.67 -18.27 -5.02
C GLU A 73 -11.29 -18.25 -5.71
N ARG A 74 -11.23 -18.68 -6.98
CA ARG A 74 -9.97 -18.65 -7.75
C ARG A 74 -9.46 -17.23 -7.94
N PHE A 75 -10.33 -16.27 -8.24
CA PHE A 75 -9.96 -14.86 -8.38
C PHE A 75 -9.44 -14.30 -7.05
N PHE A 76 -10.14 -14.59 -5.96
CA PHE A 76 -9.74 -14.17 -4.63
C PHE A 76 -8.35 -14.71 -4.25
N PHE A 77 -8.13 -16.03 -4.37
CA PHE A 77 -6.85 -16.64 -4.05
C PHE A 77 -5.71 -16.15 -4.96
N ASN A 78 -5.98 -15.91 -6.24
CA ASN A 78 -5.01 -15.31 -7.15
C ASN A 78 -4.63 -13.90 -6.70
N SER A 79 -5.60 -13.07 -6.34
CA SER A 79 -5.37 -11.71 -5.84
C SER A 79 -4.57 -11.72 -4.54
N VAL A 80 -4.95 -12.57 -3.58
CA VAL A 80 -4.21 -12.73 -2.32
C VAL A 80 -2.77 -13.16 -2.58
N LYS A 81 -2.57 -14.18 -3.42
CA LYS A 81 -1.23 -14.69 -3.78
C LYS A 81 -0.37 -13.59 -4.42
N ILE A 82 -0.88 -12.93 -5.44
CA ILE A 82 -0.14 -11.89 -6.18
C ILE A 82 0.19 -10.72 -5.26
N THR A 83 -0.79 -10.24 -4.50
CA THR A 83 -0.60 -9.12 -3.57
C THR A 83 0.43 -9.46 -2.49
N THR A 84 0.32 -10.64 -1.87
CA THR A 84 1.25 -11.07 -0.83
C THR A 84 2.68 -11.16 -1.37
N LEU A 85 2.88 -11.82 -2.52
CA LEU A 85 4.19 -11.94 -3.13
C LEU A 85 4.76 -10.58 -3.54
N ASN A 86 3.92 -9.68 -4.08
CA ASN A 86 4.33 -8.33 -4.45
C ASN A 86 4.76 -7.53 -3.22
N VAL A 87 3.94 -7.49 -2.16
CA VAL A 87 4.25 -6.78 -0.92
C VAL A 87 5.52 -7.32 -0.27
N VAL A 88 5.65 -8.63 -0.15
CA VAL A 88 6.87 -9.26 0.39
C VAL A 88 8.09 -8.90 -0.46
N GLY A 89 7.97 -8.97 -1.77
CA GLY A 89 9.05 -8.61 -2.71
C GLY A 89 9.49 -7.17 -2.53
N VAL A 90 8.56 -6.21 -2.53
CA VAL A 90 8.86 -4.78 -2.33
C VAL A 90 9.49 -4.55 -0.95
N LEU A 91 8.89 -5.08 0.12
CA LEU A 91 9.41 -4.86 1.47
C LEU A 91 10.82 -5.40 1.64
N LEU A 92 11.10 -6.62 1.19
CA LEU A 92 12.43 -7.20 1.30
C LEU A 92 13.46 -6.46 0.45
N SER A 93 13.22 -6.33 -0.84
CA SER A 93 14.19 -5.74 -1.77
C SER A 93 14.44 -4.26 -1.47
N CYS A 94 13.38 -3.48 -1.24
CA CYS A 94 13.52 -2.06 -0.99
C CYS A 94 14.10 -1.74 0.39
N SER A 95 13.77 -2.51 1.44
CA SER A 95 14.38 -2.29 2.76
C SER A 95 15.87 -2.66 2.76
N MET A 96 16.26 -3.76 2.13
CA MET A 96 17.68 -4.13 1.98
C MET A 96 18.45 -3.06 1.19
N GLY A 97 17.93 -2.64 0.05
CA GLY A 97 18.52 -1.59 -0.79
C GLY A 97 18.60 -0.24 -0.07
N ALA A 98 17.51 0.18 0.57
CA ALA A 98 17.45 1.43 1.34
C ALA A 98 18.42 1.43 2.52
N PHE A 99 18.52 0.32 3.26
CA PHE A 99 19.44 0.15 4.37
C PHE A 99 20.91 0.21 3.90
N ALA A 100 21.25 -0.50 2.83
CA ALA A 100 22.57 -0.44 2.25
C ALA A 100 22.95 1.00 1.85
N LEU A 101 22.03 1.70 1.18
CA LEU A 101 22.19 3.08 0.76
C LEU A 101 22.14 4.09 1.93
N ALA A 102 21.61 3.75 3.10
CA ALA A 102 21.57 4.61 4.28
C ALA A 102 22.81 4.42 5.18
N ARG A 103 23.22 3.17 5.41
CA ARG A 103 24.16 2.81 6.48
C ARG A 103 25.50 2.28 6.01
N LEU A 104 25.51 1.50 4.92
CA LEU A 104 26.75 0.91 4.43
C LEU A 104 27.61 1.93 3.67
N ARG A 105 28.94 1.76 3.74
CA ARG A 105 29.92 2.53 3.00
C ARG A 105 30.51 1.65 1.91
N PHE A 106 30.25 1.99 0.66
CA PHE A 106 30.80 1.31 -0.51
C PHE A 106 30.95 2.27 -1.68
N PRO A 107 31.89 2.02 -2.60
CA PRO A 107 32.06 2.85 -3.78
C PRO A 107 30.81 2.80 -4.67
N GLY A 108 30.45 3.93 -5.29
CA GLY A 108 29.27 4.01 -6.18
C GLY A 108 27.92 4.19 -5.46
N ARG A 109 27.87 4.22 -4.13
CA ARG A 109 26.62 4.41 -3.34
C ARG A 109 25.78 5.59 -3.83
N THR A 110 26.42 6.75 -4.04
CA THR A 110 25.72 7.97 -4.49
C THR A 110 25.19 7.81 -5.91
N LEU A 111 25.93 7.16 -6.79
CA LEU A 111 25.51 6.89 -8.16
C LEU A 111 24.31 5.95 -8.20
N LEU A 112 24.33 4.87 -7.42
CA LEU A 112 23.19 3.93 -7.32
C LEU A 112 21.95 4.61 -6.77
N PHE A 113 22.11 5.48 -5.77
CA PHE A 113 20.98 6.25 -5.25
C PHE A 113 20.44 7.24 -6.29
N ALA A 114 21.32 7.94 -6.99
CA ALA A 114 20.91 8.82 -8.10
C ALA A 114 20.18 8.04 -9.20
N ALA A 115 20.68 6.87 -9.58
CA ALA A 115 20.01 6.00 -10.55
C ALA A 115 18.60 5.60 -10.08
N ALA A 116 18.43 5.24 -8.80
CA ALA A 116 17.10 4.95 -8.24
C ALA A 116 16.16 6.18 -8.33
N LEU A 117 16.67 7.40 -8.11
CA LEU A 117 15.87 8.61 -8.26
C LEU A 117 15.50 8.91 -9.71
N ILE A 118 16.41 8.68 -10.64
CA ILE A 118 16.16 8.88 -12.08
C ILE A 118 15.01 7.98 -12.55
N THR A 119 14.87 6.76 -12.02
CA THR A 119 13.74 5.89 -12.37
C THR A 119 12.37 6.48 -12.02
N LEU A 120 12.30 7.40 -11.04
CA LEU A 120 11.06 8.08 -10.66
C LEU A 120 10.64 9.14 -11.69
N MET A 121 11.58 9.64 -12.49
CA MET A 121 11.31 10.65 -13.51
C MET A 121 10.75 10.04 -14.80
N VAL A 122 10.90 8.73 -14.98
CA VAL A 122 10.40 8.02 -16.15
C VAL A 122 8.93 7.63 -15.91
N PRO A 123 7.98 8.17 -16.70
CA PRO A 123 6.59 7.76 -16.61
C PRO A 123 6.45 6.26 -16.89
N TRP A 124 5.77 5.52 -16.03
CA TRP A 124 5.60 4.06 -16.17
C TRP A 124 4.92 3.67 -17.51
N GLN A 125 4.08 4.56 -18.05
CA GLN A 125 3.40 4.35 -19.32
C GLN A 125 4.39 4.19 -20.50
N THR A 126 5.52 4.88 -20.46
CA THR A 126 6.53 4.80 -21.52
C THR A 126 7.29 3.47 -21.49
N THR A 127 7.35 2.83 -20.34
CA THR A 127 8.04 1.54 -20.15
C THR A 127 7.14 0.34 -20.40
N LEU A 128 5.82 0.54 -20.53
CA LEU A 128 4.84 -0.55 -20.65
C LEU A 128 5.14 -1.49 -21.83
N ILE A 129 5.35 -0.93 -23.02
CA ILE A 129 5.61 -1.72 -24.24
C ILE A 129 6.97 -2.45 -24.15
N PRO A 130 8.09 -1.80 -23.82
CA PRO A 130 9.36 -2.49 -23.63
C PRO A 130 9.29 -3.62 -22.59
N VAL A 131 8.66 -3.37 -21.46
CA VAL A 131 8.51 -4.36 -20.38
C VAL A 131 7.66 -5.55 -20.85
N PHE A 132 6.56 -5.31 -21.56
CA PHE A 132 5.76 -6.37 -22.16
C PHE A 132 6.56 -7.27 -23.10
N ILE A 133 7.39 -6.67 -23.98
CA ILE A 133 8.26 -7.41 -24.89
C ILE A 133 9.27 -8.28 -24.12
N ILE A 134 9.83 -7.76 -23.02
CA ILE A 134 10.73 -8.52 -22.14
C ILE A 134 10.00 -9.73 -21.55
N PHE A 135 8.80 -9.53 -20.99
CA PHE A 135 8.01 -10.61 -20.40
C PHE A 135 7.59 -11.66 -21.42
N GLN A 136 7.27 -11.22 -22.66
CA GLN A 136 6.98 -12.15 -23.74
C GLN A 136 8.19 -13.02 -24.10
N LYS A 137 9.40 -12.40 -24.21
CA LYS A 137 10.66 -13.14 -24.47
C LYS A 137 11.02 -14.10 -23.34
N LEU A 138 10.69 -13.77 -22.09
CA LEU A 138 10.87 -14.63 -20.93
C LEU A 138 9.83 -15.78 -20.83
N GLY A 139 8.85 -15.81 -21.75
CA GLY A 139 7.76 -16.79 -21.70
C GLY A 139 6.77 -16.57 -20.55
N TRP A 140 6.72 -15.37 -19.99
CA TRP A 140 5.84 -15.04 -18.85
C TRP A 140 4.43 -14.62 -19.28
N LYS A 141 4.15 -14.59 -20.56
CA LYS A 141 2.82 -14.34 -21.07
C LYS A 141 1.83 -15.37 -20.48
N ASP A 142 0.62 -14.92 -20.19
CA ASP A 142 -0.46 -15.72 -19.60
C ASP A 142 -0.13 -16.37 -18.24
N SER A 143 0.81 -15.77 -17.50
CA SER A 143 1.21 -16.18 -16.15
C SER A 143 1.10 -15.03 -15.14
N HIS A 144 1.21 -15.35 -13.85
CA HIS A 144 1.23 -14.32 -12.79
C HIS A 144 2.62 -13.72 -12.52
N TYR A 145 3.68 -14.25 -13.14
CA TYR A 145 5.06 -13.78 -12.90
C TYR A 145 5.27 -12.28 -13.13
N PRO A 146 4.75 -11.67 -14.22
CA PRO A 146 4.90 -10.24 -14.45
C PRO A 146 4.35 -9.35 -13.34
N LEU A 147 3.41 -9.86 -12.56
CA LEU A 147 2.69 -9.08 -11.55
C LEU A 147 3.41 -9.01 -10.20
N TRP A 148 4.32 -9.95 -9.90
CA TRP A 148 4.99 -9.98 -8.60
C TRP A 148 6.52 -10.12 -8.67
N VAL A 149 7.08 -10.78 -9.70
CA VAL A 149 8.54 -10.98 -9.79
C VAL A 149 9.30 -9.66 -9.83
N PRO A 150 8.89 -8.63 -10.59
CA PRO A 150 9.58 -7.34 -10.62
C PRO A 150 9.68 -6.66 -9.25
N ALA A 151 8.76 -6.93 -8.34
CA ALA A 151 8.75 -6.37 -7.00
C ALA A 151 9.99 -6.77 -6.16
N PHE A 152 10.60 -7.90 -6.48
CA PHE A 152 11.84 -8.37 -5.82
C PHE A 152 13.11 -7.68 -6.28
N PHE A 153 13.02 -6.85 -7.32
CA PHE A 153 14.17 -6.06 -7.82
C PHE A 153 14.16 -4.62 -7.31
N GLY A 154 13.25 -4.29 -6.42
CA GLY A 154 13.16 -2.98 -5.81
C GLY A 154 12.31 -1.98 -6.63
N GLY A 155 12.14 -0.80 -6.06
CA GLY A 155 11.46 0.32 -6.68
C GLY A 155 12.02 1.64 -6.18
N GLY A 156 12.34 2.57 -7.10
CA GLY A 156 13.01 3.84 -6.77
C GLY A 156 12.31 4.62 -5.66
N PHE A 157 10.97 4.70 -5.69
CA PHE A 157 10.19 5.41 -4.68
C PHE A 157 10.32 4.77 -3.29
N ALA A 158 10.10 3.45 -3.19
CA ALA A 158 10.16 2.76 -1.91
C ALA A 158 11.59 2.78 -1.32
N VAL A 159 12.61 2.61 -2.16
CA VAL A 159 14.01 2.74 -1.74
C VAL A 159 14.32 4.15 -1.24
N PHE A 160 13.87 5.20 -1.95
CA PHE A 160 14.04 6.58 -1.52
C PHE A 160 13.36 6.83 -0.17
N PHE A 161 12.08 6.46 -0.05
CA PHE A 161 11.28 6.71 1.15
C PHE A 161 11.85 6.00 2.37
N LEU A 162 12.14 4.70 2.25
CA LEU A 162 12.74 3.92 3.34
C LEU A 162 14.14 4.40 3.71
N ARG A 163 14.94 4.84 2.72
CA ARG A 163 16.25 5.40 3.01
C ARG A 163 16.15 6.67 3.86
N GLN A 164 15.21 7.57 3.56
CA GLN A 164 15.02 8.79 4.38
C GLN A 164 14.60 8.42 5.82
N PHE A 165 13.70 7.44 5.96
CA PHE A 165 13.32 6.93 7.28
C PHE A 165 14.52 6.34 8.03
N PHE A 166 15.30 5.48 7.39
CA PHE A 166 16.48 4.89 8.02
C PHE A 166 17.56 5.91 8.38
N LEU A 167 17.70 6.99 7.64
CA LEU A 167 18.62 8.07 7.98
C LEU A 167 18.19 8.86 9.22
N ALA A 168 16.89 8.93 9.51
CA ALA A 168 16.37 9.59 10.70
C ALA A 168 16.67 8.83 12.00
N ILE A 169 16.93 7.52 11.94
CA ILE A 169 17.32 6.72 13.10
C ILE A 169 18.74 7.15 13.53
N PRO A 170 19.04 7.38 14.83
CA PRO A 170 20.38 7.73 15.29
C PRO A 170 21.43 6.70 14.87
N ARG A 171 22.60 7.20 14.43
CA ARG A 171 23.68 6.32 13.98
C ARG A 171 24.30 5.51 15.10
N ASP A 172 24.26 6.05 16.33
CA ASP A 172 24.79 5.41 17.53
C ASP A 172 24.12 4.05 17.79
N LEU A 173 22.81 3.91 17.46
CA LEU A 173 22.11 2.63 17.56
C LEU A 173 22.67 1.57 16.61
N TYR A 174 23.06 1.99 15.39
CA TYR A 174 23.69 1.10 14.43
C TYR A 174 25.08 0.66 14.92
N GLU A 175 25.89 1.61 15.41
CA GLU A 175 27.25 1.36 15.88
C GLU A 175 27.26 0.50 17.16
N ALA A 176 26.37 0.77 18.11
CA ALA A 176 26.20 -0.05 19.31
C ALA A 176 25.84 -1.50 18.97
N ALA A 177 24.90 -1.69 18.06
CA ALA A 177 24.50 -3.03 17.62
C ALA A 177 25.64 -3.84 16.96
N LEU A 178 26.55 -3.15 16.25
CA LEU A 178 27.75 -3.79 15.70
C LEU A 178 28.74 -4.17 16.80
N VAL A 179 28.90 -3.34 17.84
CA VAL A 179 29.74 -3.64 19.02
C VAL A 179 29.17 -4.83 19.78
N ASP A 180 27.84 -4.95 19.87
CA ASP A 180 27.13 -6.10 20.45
C ASP A 180 27.22 -7.38 19.59
N GLY A 181 27.96 -7.36 18.48
CA GLY A 181 28.23 -8.52 17.61
C GLY A 181 27.18 -8.78 16.55
N LEU A 182 26.22 -7.89 16.31
CA LEU A 182 25.27 -8.04 15.21
C LEU A 182 25.95 -7.76 13.87
N THR A 183 25.63 -8.58 12.86
CA THR A 183 25.98 -8.29 11.47
C THR A 183 25.09 -7.16 10.93
N PRO A 184 25.49 -6.43 9.87
CA PRO A 184 24.63 -5.41 9.26
C PRO A 184 23.24 -5.92 8.88
N GLY A 185 23.13 -7.14 8.36
CA GLY A 185 21.85 -7.81 8.12
C GLY A 185 21.05 -8.03 9.40
N GLY A 186 21.72 -8.47 10.47
CA GLY A 186 21.09 -8.61 11.79
C GLY A 186 20.54 -7.30 12.33
N VAL A 187 21.26 -6.20 12.13
CA VAL A 187 20.79 -4.85 12.49
C VAL A 187 19.55 -4.46 11.70
N LEU A 188 19.53 -4.72 10.38
CA LEU A 188 18.34 -4.45 9.56
C LEU A 188 17.11 -5.18 10.12
N PHE A 189 17.19 -6.50 10.29
CA PHE A 189 16.02 -7.32 10.63
C PHE A 189 15.59 -7.25 12.10
N ARG A 190 16.47 -6.88 13.03
CA ARG A 190 16.17 -6.85 14.48
C ARG A 190 15.95 -5.45 15.04
N ILE A 191 16.43 -4.40 14.37
CA ILE A 191 16.40 -3.02 14.90
C ILE A 191 15.68 -2.07 13.94
N TYR A 192 15.95 -2.16 12.63
CA TYR A 192 15.44 -1.18 11.66
C TYR A 192 14.06 -1.54 11.08
N LEU A 193 13.73 -2.83 10.96
CA LEU A 193 12.43 -3.28 10.43
C LEU A 193 11.31 -3.40 11.48
N PRO A 194 11.57 -3.77 12.74
CA PRO A 194 10.54 -3.69 13.76
C PRO A 194 10.20 -2.27 14.13
#